data_b7987777e87d362d18a9e6ee17b5a4c4
#
_entry.id   b7987777e87d362d18a9e6ee17b5a4c4
#
_cell.length_a   1.000
_cell.length_b   1.000
_cell.length_c   1.000
_cell.angle_alpha   90.00
_cell.angle_beta   90.00
_cell.angle_gamma   90.00
#
_symmetry.space_group_name_H-M   'P 1'
#
loop_
_entity.id
_entity.type
_entity.pdbx_description
1 polymer ?
#
loop_
_entity_poly.entity_id
_entity_poly.type
_entity_poly.pdbx_seq_one_letter_code
_entity_poly.pdbx_strand_id
1 'polypeptide(L)'
;MTTRLLGLLLALVALTGCGVRLDSPDPVPSSPDAAEVVRQREALRARQFAAVEPEGEHADLVAAVATHASAQLDALGGVWVAWPAGDGPTPTADATADVVIGPGAAGLLDSLTATTPDVAAAALAGGDPEIATLYAAIATARTVDADRLAVALGTPGAVTPLPGSLDTPDPAVARALDAAAYRLETLAAREQAADAAAEAERFVARAGEFRSLAEGIVAANGWLGTAADPREPYYPVTEDDAATLHRDLAVLLVAAVGDSDDRAGMLDAALSCALEASRRGQELGALPGLAS
;
A
#
# COMPACT_ATOMS: atom_id res chain seq x y z
N MET A 1 -47.70 1.71 -61.19
CA MET A 1 -47.84 2.76 -60.16
C MET A 1 -47.55 2.30 -58.74
N THR A 2 -47.64 1.03 -58.44
CA THR A 2 -47.42 0.42 -57.10
C THR A 2 -45.96 0.41 -56.59
N THR A 3 -44.98 0.28 -57.48
CA THR A 3 -43.53 0.22 -57.08
C THR A 3 -42.96 1.56 -56.67
N ARG A 4 -43.50 2.67 -57.12
CA ARG A 4 -43.05 4.03 -56.72
C ARG A 4 -43.56 4.45 -55.34
N LEU A 5 -44.76 3.97 -54.96
CA LEU A 5 -45.33 4.21 -53.64
C LEU A 5 -44.58 3.43 -52.52
N LEU A 6 -44.12 2.21 -52.85
CA LEU A 6 -43.37 1.39 -51.90
C LEU A 6 -41.99 1.99 -51.56
N GLY A 7 -41.31 2.55 -52.59
CA GLY A 7 -40.03 3.24 -52.40
C GLY A 7 -40.14 4.51 -51.56
N LEU A 8 -41.23 5.26 -51.67
CA LEU A 8 -41.47 6.47 -50.88
C LEU A 8 -41.78 6.15 -49.41
N LEU A 9 -42.48 5.03 -49.15
CA LEU A 9 -42.79 4.58 -47.79
C LEU A 9 -41.54 4.08 -47.07
N LEU A 10 -40.63 3.37 -47.78
CA LEU A 10 -39.34 2.94 -47.19
C LEU A 10 -38.39 4.12 -46.86
N ALA A 11 -38.41 5.17 -47.70
CA ALA A 11 -37.62 6.37 -47.46
C ALA A 11 -38.12 7.20 -46.26
N LEU A 12 -39.42 7.20 -46.01
CA LEU A 12 -40.00 7.87 -44.84
C LEU A 12 -39.69 7.15 -43.52
N VAL A 13 -39.61 5.82 -43.53
CA VAL A 13 -39.25 5.02 -42.32
C VAL A 13 -37.78 5.19 -41.96
N ALA A 14 -36.92 5.38 -42.99
CA ALA A 14 -35.48 5.61 -42.73
C ALA A 14 -35.18 7.00 -42.13
N LEU A 15 -36.06 7.98 -42.32
CA LEU A 15 -35.89 9.34 -41.75
C LEU A 15 -36.43 9.49 -40.34
N THR A 16 -37.22 8.55 -39.84
CA THR A 16 -37.69 8.56 -38.44
C THR A 16 -36.73 7.91 -37.45
N GLY A 17 -35.60 7.31 -37.92
CA GLY A 17 -34.63 6.61 -37.10
C GLY A 17 -33.59 7.48 -36.41
N CYS A 18 -33.44 8.76 -36.72
CA CYS A 18 -32.64 9.72 -35.95
C CYS A 18 -33.52 10.38 -34.90
N GLY A 19 -33.75 9.68 -33.79
CA GLY A 19 -34.34 10.29 -32.60
C GLY A 19 -33.39 11.37 -32.08
N VAL A 20 -33.60 12.62 -32.56
CA VAL A 20 -33.08 13.80 -31.91
C VAL A 20 -33.76 13.82 -30.53
N ARG A 21 -33.07 13.40 -29.50
CA ARG A 21 -33.49 13.52 -28.10
C ARG A 21 -33.40 14.99 -27.71
N LEU A 22 -34.39 15.78 -28.08
CA LEU A 22 -34.44 17.20 -27.77
C LEU A 22 -34.83 17.50 -26.30
N ASP A 23 -35.29 16.48 -25.56
CA ASP A 23 -35.78 16.63 -24.19
C ASP A 23 -35.19 15.55 -23.21
N SER A 24 -34.05 14.94 -23.51
CA SER A 24 -33.39 14.12 -22.50
C SER A 24 -32.62 15.04 -21.58
N PRO A 25 -32.82 14.95 -20.25
CA PRO A 25 -31.96 15.67 -19.32
C PRO A 25 -30.50 15.29 -19.59
N ASP A 26 -29.62 16.25 -19.41
CA ASP A 26 -28.18 15.99 -19.55
C ASP A 26 -27.81 14.73 -18.79
N PRO A 27 -26.96 13.85 -19.36
CA PRO A 27 -26.53 12.64 -18.67
C PRO A 27 -25.83 13.05 -17.37
N VAL A 28 -26.34 12.56 -16.24
CA VAL A 28 -25.72 12.78 -14.95
C VAL A 28 -24.82 11.57 -14.65
N PRO A 29 -23.55 11.77 -14.27
CA PRO A 29 -22.71 10.67 -13.84
C PRO A 29 -23.37 9.90 -12.69
N SER A 30 -23.23 8.58 -12.66
CA SER A 30 -23.68 7.80 -11.51
C SER A 30 -22.92 8.25 -10.26
N SER A 31 -23.63 8.35 -9.14
CA SER A 31 -22.97 8.62 -7.86
C SER A 31 -21.94 7.51 -7.55
N PRO A 32 -20.74 7.85 -7.06
CA PRO A 32 -19.75 6.87 -6.68
C PRO A 32 -20.28 6.00 -5.53
N ASP A 33 -19.95 4.73 -5.55
CA ASP A 33 -20.18 3.84 -4.40
C ASP A 33 -19.18 4.12 -3.26
N ALA A 34 -19.33 3.42 -2.13
CA ALA A 34 -18.48 3.65 -0.96
C ALA A 34 -17.00 3.36 -1.23
N ALA A 35 -16.68 2.36 -2.05
CA ALA A 35 -15.30 2.00 -2.40
C ALA A 35 -14.68 3.09 -3.28
N GLU A 36 -15.42 3.59 -4.26
CA GLU A 36 -14.98 4.67 -5.12
C GLU A 36 -14.79 5.99 -4.35
N VAL A 37 -15.64 6.28 -3.36
CA VAL A 37 -15.46 7.45 -2.47
C VAL A 37 -14.12 7.36 -1.74
N VAL A 38 -13.76 6.19 -1.19
CA VAL A 38 -12.48 5.98 -0.53
C VAL A 38 -11.32 6.14 -1.52
N ARG A 39 -11.41 5.49 -2.69
CA ARG A 39 -10.39 5.59 -3.73
C ARG A 39 -10.14 7.04 -4.16
N GLN A 40 -11.22 7.81 -4.39
CA GLN A 40 -11.12 9.22 -4.78
C GLN A 40 -10.49 10.08 -3.70
N ARG A 41 -10.84 9.86 -2.44
CA ARG A 41 -10.22 10.56 -1.31
C ARG A 41 -8.71 10.33 -1.28
N GLU A 42 -8.28 9.09 -1.41
CA GLU A 42 -6.85 8.75 -1.39
C GLU A 42 -6.12 9.28 -2.64
N ALA A 43 -6.75 9.28 -3.82
CA ALA A 43 -6.20 9.88 -5.03
C ALA A 43 -6.04 11.41 -4.90
N LEU A 44 -7.01 12.09 -4.27
CA LEU A 44 -6.91 13.53 -3.97
C LEU A 44 -5.75 13.83 -3.02
N ARG A 45 -5.59 13.05 -1.95
CA ARG A 45 -4.47 13.16 -1.01
C ARG A 45 -3.13 12.93 -1.69
N ALA A 46 -3.02 11.85 -2.49
CA ALA A 46 -1.81 11.57 -3.25
C ALA A 46 -1.45 12.73 -4.21
N ARG A 47 -2.44 13.30 -4.92
CA ARG A 47 -2.23 14.49 -5.76
C ARG A 47 -1.72 15.68 -4.97
N GLN A 48 -2.23 15.90 -3.76
CA GLN A 48 -1.77 17.01 -2.91
C GLN A 48 -0.35 16.80 -2.42
N PHE A 49 0.00 15.58 -1.95
CA PHE A 49 1.36 15.25 -1.54
C PHE A 49 2.34 15.35 -2.71
N ALA A 50 1.93 14.92 -3.92
CA ALA A 50 2.75 15.04 -5.13
C ALA A 50 3.01 16.49 -5.57
N ALA A 51 2.15 17.42 -5.17
CA ALA A 51 2.26 18.85 -5.50
C ALA A 51 3.06 19.66 -4.47
N VAL A 52 3.59 19.02 -3.41
CA VAL A 52 4.38 19.73 -2.40
C VAL A 52 5.75 20.08 -2.99
N GLU A 53 6.07 21.36 -2.99
CA GLU A 53 7.37 21.84 -3.46
C GLU A 53 8.48 21.48 -2.44
N PRO A 54 9.59 20.90 -2.91
CA PRO A 54 10.71 20.53 -2.05
C PRO A 54 11.55 21.78 -1.70
N GLU A 55 11.33 22.32 -0.51
CA GLU A 55 12.01 23.49 0.00
C GLU A 55 12.66 23.26 1.37
N GLY A 56 13.71 24.02 1.67
CA GLY A 56 14.37 24.03 2.98
C GLY A 56 15.36 22.90 3.22
N GLU A 57 15.72 22.68 4.48
CA GLU A 57 16.79 21.76 4.91
C GLU A 57 16.51 20.30 4.55
N HIS A 58 15.22 19.89 4.50
CA HIS A 58 14.81 18.52 4.23
C HIS A 58 14.17 18.36 2.83
N ALA A 59 14.58 19.22 1.86
CA ALA A 59 14.03 19.21 0.51
C ALA A 59 14.10 17.84 -0.18
N ASP A 60 15.19 17.09 0.02
CA ASP A 60 15.34 15.76 -0.57
C ASP A 60 14.29 14.75 -0.05
N LEU A 61 13.96 14.80 1.25
CA LEU A 61 12.91 13.95 1.83
C LEU A 61 11.52 14.36 1.32
N VAL A 62 11.25 15.67 1.23
CA VAL A 62 10.00 16.19 0.66
C VAL A 62 9.86 15.75 -0.80
N ALA A 63 10.92 15.83 -1.60
CA ALA A 63 10.94 15.39 -2.99
C ALA A 63 10.70 13.87 -3.12
N ALA A 64 11.26 13.06 -2.21
CA ALA A 64 11.00 11.62 -2.18
C ALA A 64 9.52 11.32 -1.90
N VAL A 65 8.92 11.98 -0.91
CA VAL A 65 7.48 11.86 -0.61
C VAL A 65 6.63 12.25 -1.81
N ALA A 66 6.94 13.38 -2.47
CA ALA A 66 6.20 13.83 -3.65
C ALA A 66 6.30 12.81 -4.81
N THR A 67 7.48 12.20 -4.99
CA THR A 67 7.70 11.13 -5.99
C THR A 67 6.87 9.89 -5.66
N HIS A 68 6.88 9.44 -4.40
CA HIS A 68 6.06 8.31 -3.96
C HIS A 68 4.57 8.60 -4.15
N ALA A 69 4.12 9.80 -3.78
CA ALA A 69 2.73 10.22 -3.91
C ALA A 69 2.27 10.27 -5.38
N SER A 70 3.15 10.67 -6.32
CA SER A 70 2.85 10.62 -7.75
C SER A 70 2.60 9.19 -8.22
N ALA A 71 3.46 8.24 -7.84
CA ALA A 71 3.27 6.83 -8.18
C ALA A 71 2.01 6.23 -7.53
N GLN A 72 1.69 6.63 -6.29
CA GLN A 72 0.44 6.24 -5.61
C GLN A 72 -0.80 6.79 -6.34
N LEU A 73 -0.76 8.03 -6.82
CA LEU A 73 -1.82 8.64 -7.61
C LEU A 73 -2.08 7.85 -8.90
N ASP A 74 -1.01 7.48 -9.59
CA ASP A 74 -1.10 6.68 -10.83
C ASP A 74 -1.69 5.29 -10.56
N ALA A 75 -1.24 4.61 -9.49
CA ALA A 75 -1.75 3.30 -9.09
C ALA A 75 -3.23 3.34 -8.66
N LEU A 76 -3.68 4.45 -8.08
CA LEU A 76 -5.09 4.70 -7.75
C LEU A 76 -5.93 5.04 -9.00
N GLY A 77 -5.35 5.13 -10.19
CA GLY A 77 -6.05 5.48 -11.43
C GLY A 77 -6.36 6.97 -11.57
N GLY A 78 -5.65 7.82 -10.81
CA GLY A 78 -5.83 9.25 -10.83
C GLY A 78 -7.10 9.75 -10.13
N VAL A 79 -7.27 11.07 -10.13
CA VAL A 79 -8.49 11.71 -9.64
C VAL A 79 -9.57 11.63 -10.71
N TRP A 80 -10.75 11.16 -10.33
CA TRP A 80 -11.88 11.03 -11.24
C TRP A 80 -12.32 12.39 -11.79
N VAL A 81 -12.60 12.43 -13.09
CA VAL A 81 -13.14 13.60 -13.79
C VAL A 81 -14.44 13.17 -14.48
N ALA A 82 -15.53 13.81 -14.12
CA ALA A 82 -16.88 13.46 -14.59
C ALA A 82 -17.01 13.44 -16.12
N TRP A 83 -16.30 14.33 -16.80
CA TRP A 83 -16.39 14.54 -18.26
C TRP A 83 -15.00 14.85 -18.83
N PRO A 84 -14.14 13.84 -19.04
CA PRO A 84 -12.75 14.07 -19.46
C PRO A 84 -12.63 14.77 -20.83
N ALA A 85 -13.66 14.71 -21.68
CA ALA A 85 -13.69 15.37 -22.97
C ALA A 85 -14.24 16.82 -22.94
N GLY A 86 -14.66 17.32 -21.78
CA GLY A 86 -15.16 18.70 -21.65
C GLY A 86 -16.60 18.93 -22.15
N ASP A 87 -17.29 17.89 -22.58
CA ASP A 87 -18.63 17.98 -23.21
C ASP A 87 -19.80 17.83 -22.20
N GLY A 88 -19.51 17.73 -20.92
CA GLY A 88 -20.50 17.57 -19.85
C GLY A 88 -20.70 18.83 -19.00
N PRO A 89 -21.74 18.85 -18.17
CA PRO A 89 -21.91 19.91 -17.19
C PRO A 89 -20.70 19.95 -16.26
N THR A 90 -20.23 21.16 -15.96
CA THR A 90 -19.11 21.34 -15.02
C THR A 90 -19.42 20.59 -13.73
N PRO A 91 -18.58 19.64 -13.28
CA PRO A 91 -18.83 18.95 -12.02
C PRO A 91 -18.91 20.00 -10.93
N THR A 92 -19.97 19.97 -10.15
CA THR A 92 -20.02 20.75 -8.91
C THR A 92 -18.89 20.19 -8.05
N ALA A 93 -17.86 20.97 -7.80
CA ALA A 93 -16.63 20.55 -7.17
C ALA A 93 -16.87 20.26 -5.68
N ASP A 94 -17.35 19.07 -5.36
CA ASP A 94 -17.37 18.55 -3.98
C ASP A 94 -16.17 17.64 -3.67
N ALA A 95 -15.24 17.47 -4.60
CA ALA A 95 -13.94 16.85 -4.32
C ALA A 95 -12.98 17.90 -3.75
N THR A 96 -13.39 18.57 -2.70
CA THR A 96 -12.48 19.39 -1.90
C THR A 96 -11.56 18.43 -1.17
N ALA A 97 -10.26 18.68 -1.31
CA ALA A 97 -9.28 17.99 -0.52
C ALA A 97 -9.61 18.15 0.98
N ASP A 98 -9.72 17.04 1.68
CA ASP A 98 -9.97 17.01 3.12
C ASP A 98 -8.73 17.38 3.96
N VAL A 99 -7.61 17.64 3.29
CA VAL A 99 -6.32 17.96 3.91
C VAL A 99 -5.74 19.22 3.32
N VAL A 100 -5.34 20.13 4.18
CA VAL A 100 -4.51 21.30 3.84
C VAL A 100 -3.10 21.00 4.33
N ILE A 101 -2.18 20.80 3.41
CA ILE A 101 -0.78 20.55 3.74
C ILE A 101 -0.15 21.87 4.19
N GLY A 102 0.37 21.90 5.41
CA GLY A 102 1.17 23.02 5.89
C GLY A 102 2.52 23.11 5.15
N PRO A 103 3.23 24.24 5.28
CA PRO A 103 4.47 24.47 4.54
C PRO A 103 5.62 23.56 5.02
N GLY A 104 6.44 23.11 4.06
CA GLY A 104 7.68 22.39 4.32
C GLY A 104 7.51 21.00 4.93
N ALA A 105 8.61 20.42 5.39
CA ALA A 105 8.67 19.06 5.91
C ALA A 105 7.76 18.82 7.13
N ALA A 106 7.63 19.80 8.02
CA ALA A 106 6.77 19.67 9.22
C ALA A 106 5.28 19.58 8.84
N GLY A 107 4.79 20.46 7.96
CA GLY A 107 3.40 20.41 7.51
C GLY A 107 3.09 19.15 6.72
N LEU A 108 4.06 18.63 5.97
CA LEU A 108 3.94 17.35 5.27
C LEU A 108 3.87 16.17 6.26
N LEU A 109 4.72 16.16 7.30
CA LEU A 109 4.69 15.17 8.37
C LEU A 109 3.33 15.15 9.08
N ASP A 110 2.81 16.32 9.47
CA ASP A 110 1.50 16.45 10.12
C ASP A 110 0.40 15.86 9.25
N SER A 111 0.41 16.16 7.95
CA SER A 111 -0.59 15.68 7.00
C SER A 111 -0.49 14.17 6.76
N LEU A 112 0.71 13.62 6.62
CA LEU A 112 0.92 12.17 6.51
C LEU A 112 0.44 11.45 7.78
N THR A 113 0.81 11.97 8.95
CA THR A 113 0.40 11.39 10.24
C THR A 113 -1.11 11.40 10.43
N ALA A 114 -1.78 12.46 10.02
CA ALA A 114 -3.24 12.59 10.12
C ALA A 114 -4.00 11.68 9.16
N THR A 115 -3.46 11.39 7.97
CA THR A 115 -4.20 10.72 6.90
C THR A 115 -3.83 9.26 6.66
N THR A 116 -2.63 8.83 7.05
CA THR A 116 -2.18 7.44 6.90
C THR A 116 -3.08 6.42 7.60
N PRO A 117 -3.64 6.69 8.80
CA PRO A 117 -4.57 5.76 9.44
C PRO A 117 -5.83 5.45 8.62
N ASP A 118 -6.31 6.41 7.80
CA ASP A 118 -7.49 6.20 6.97
C ASP A 118 -7.22 5.21 5.83
N VAL A 119 -6.07 5.31 5.15
CA VAL A 119 -5.71 4.37 4.09
C VAL A 119 -5.36 2.99 4.67
N ALA A 120 -4.76 2.93 5.87
CA ALA A 120 -4.59 1.67 6.59
C ALA A 120 -5.94 1.02 6.92
N ALA A 121 -6.90 1.80 7.47
CA ALA A 121 -8.25 1.30 7.72
C ALA A 121 -8.95 0.82 6.44
N ALA A 122 -8.72 1.49 5.30
CA ALA A 122 -9.26 1.06 4.01
C ALA A 122 -8.68 -0.30 3.56
N ALA A 123 -7.40 -0.56 3.81
CA ALA A 123 -6.79 -1.87 3.56
C ALA A 123 -7.45 -2.99 4.37
N LEU A 124 -7.93 -2.68 5.57
CA LEU A 124 -8.54 -3.64 6.50
C LEU A 124 -10.05 -3.84 6.28
N ALA A 125 -10.74 -2.93 5.60
CA ALA A 125 -12.20 -2.87 5.53
C ALA A 125 -12.86 -4.02 4.75
N GLY A 126 -12.09 -4.93 4.19
CA GLY A 126 -12.61 -6.01 3.34
C GLY A 126 -12.74 -5.58 1.87
N GLY A 127 -13.40 -6.40 1.06
CA GLY A 127 -13.57 -6.14 -0.37
C GLY A 127 -12.49 -6.80 -1.22
N ASP A 128 -12.18 -6.20 -2.35
CA ASP A 128 -11.24 -6.73 -3.33
C ASP A 128 -9.82 -6.87 -2.75
N PRO A 129 -9.20 -8.07 -2.79
CA PRO A 129 -7.85 -8.31 -2.28
C PRO A 129 -6.79 -7.43 -2.94
N GLU A 130 -6.87 -7.18 -4.24
CA GLU A 130 -5.91 -6.35 -4.96
C GLU A 130 -5.96 -4.90 -4.48
N ILE A 131 -7.16 -4.38 -4.25
CA ILE A 131 -7.37 -3.03 -3.70
C ILE A 131 -6.90 -2.94 -2.25
N ALA A 132 -7.14 -3.97 -1.44
CA ALA A 132 -6.65 -4.03 -0.07
C ALA A 132 -5.11 -4.03 -0.03
N THR A 133 -4.46 -4.80 -0.90
CA THR A 133 -2.99 -4.81 -1.05
C THR A 133 -2.46 -3.44 -1.50
N LEU A 134 -3.14 -2.77 -2.44
CA LEU A 134 -2.77 -1.42 -2.88
C LEU A 134 -2.82 -0.43 -1.70
N TYR A 135 -3.90 -0.44 -0.92
CA TYR A 135 -4.00 0.45 0.24
C TYR A 135 -2.97 0.10 1.33
N ALA A 136 -2.66 -1.18 1.54
CA ALA A 136 -1.59 -1.61 2.46
C ALA A 136 -0.21 -1.10 2.00
N ALA A 137 0.08 -1.18 0.70
CA ALA A 137 1.31 -0.65 0.11
C ALA A 137 1.41 0.87 0.31
N ILE A 138 0.34 1.62 0.05
CA ILE A 138 0.28 3.07 0.25
C ILE A 138 0.45 3.41 1.74
N ALA A 139 -0.25 2.71 2.65
CA ALA A 139 -0.13 2.91 4.09
C ALA A 139 1.30 2.68 4.57
N THR A 140 1.94 1.61 4.09
CA THR A 140 3.32 1.27 4.44
C THR A 140 4.30 2.34 3.96
N ALA A 141 4.22 2.76 2.71
CA ALA A 141 5.09 3.81 2.17
C ALA A 141 4.92 5.13 2.92
N ARG A 142 3.68 5.59 3.15
CA ARG A 142 3.40 6.84 3.89
C ARG A 142 3.87 6.77 5.34
N THR A 143 3.76 5.61 6.01
CA THR A 143 4.27 5.42 7.37
C THR A 143 5.80 5.56 7.41
N VAL A 144 6.50 4.95 6.46
CA VAL A 144 7.96 5.06 6.33
C VAL A 144 8.38 6.50 6.01
N ASP A 145 7.69 7.16 5.11
CA ASP A 145 7.96 8.56 4.76
C ASP A 145 7.75 9.49 5.97
N ALA A 146 6.67 9.28 6.73
CA ALA A 146 6.42 10.02 7.97
C ALA A 146 7.50 9.75 9.04
N ASP A 147 7.96 8.50 9.20
CA ASP A 147 9.04 8.14 10.12
C ASP A 147 10.35 8.85 9.75
N ARG A 148 10.72 8.84 8.46
CA ARG A 148 11.92 9.53 7.96
C ARG A 148 11.88 11.03 8.21
N LEU A 149 10.72 11.67 7.93
CA LEU A 149 10.53 13.10 8.21
C LEU A 149 10.58 13.38 9.71
N ALA A 150 9.92 12.58 10.54
CA ALA A 150 9.92 12.73 12.00
C ALA A 150 11.35 12.67 12.56
N VAL A 151 12.13 11.65 12.16
CA VAL A 151 13.53 11.51 12.57
C VAL A 151 14.38 12.71 12.13
N ALA A 152 14.22 13.15 10.89
CA ALA A 152 14.95 14.32 10.36
C ALA A 152 14.60 15.61 11.09
N LEU A 153 13.35 15.78 11.53
CA LEU A 153 12.88 16.91 12.33
C LEU A 153 13.18 16.77 13.82
N GLY A 154 13.87 15.70 14.25
CA GLY A 154 14.23 15.46 15.65
C GLY A 154 13.05 15.07 16.54
N THR A 155 11.96 14.58 15.97
CA THR A 155 10.81 14.03 16.70
C THR A 155 10.88 12.50 16.76
N PRO A 156 10.22 11.86 17.75
CA PRO A 156 10.17 10.40 17.80
C PRO A 156 9.57 9.81 16.52
N GLY A 157 10.25 8.81 15.97
CA GLY A 157 9.74 8.07 14.83
C GLY A 157 8.59 7.11 15.21
N ALA A 158 7.94 6.57 14.20
CA ALA A 158 6.86 5.59 14.36
C ALA A 158 7.37 4.29 15.01
N VAL A 159 6.56 3.67 15.84
CA VAL A 159 6.85 2.36 16.43
C VAL A 159 5.66 1.45 16.18
N THR A 160 5.90 0.38 15.44
CA THR A 160 4.91 -0.68 15.24
C THR A 160 5.52 -2.00 15.72
N PRO A 161 5.04 -2.57 16.83
CA PRO A 161 5.51 -3.88 17.28
C PRO A 161 5.05 -4.97 16.31
N LEU A 162 5.75 -6.10 16.29
CA LEU A 162 5.21 -7.29 15.65
C LEU A 162 3.94 -7.76 16.36
N PRO A 163 2.94 -8.28 15.61
CA PRO A 163 1.78 -8.90 16.22
C PRO A 163 2.17 -10.15 17.01
N GLY A 164 1.39 -10.51 18.02
CA GLY A 164 1.65 -11.72 18.82
C GLY A 164 1.36 -13.03 18.07
N SER A 165 0.56 -12.97 16.99
CA SER A 165 0.20 -14.08 16.12
C SER A 165 -0.16 -13.55 14.74
N LEU A 166 -0.12 -14.44 13.74
CA LEU A 166 -0.64 -14.17 12.39
C LEU A 166 -1.53 -15.33 11.97
N ASP A 167 -2.72 -15.02 11.45
CA ASP A 167 -3.62 -16.00 10.87
C ASP A 167 -3.62 -15.86 9.35
N THR A 168 -2.93 -16.77 8.68
CA THR A 168 -2.83 -16.83 7.23
C THR A 168 -2.64 -18.27 6.76
N PRO A 169 -3.32 -18.68 5.67
CA PRO A 169 -3.11 -19.96 5.05
C PRO A 169 -1.93 -19.96 4.07
N ASP A 170 -1.20 -18.86 3.92
CA ASP A 170 -0.09 -18.76 2.98
C ASP A 170 1.19 -19.41 3.53
N PRO A 171 1.65 -20.54 2.96
CA PRO A 171 2.88 -21.20 3.38
C PRO A 171 4.13 -20.35 3.09
N ALA A 172 4.09 -19.43 2.13
CA ALA A 172 5.21 -18.57 1.81
C ALA A 172 5.54 -17.61 2.96
N VAL A 173 4.51 -17.10 3.66
CA VAL A 173 4.67 -16.24 4.83
C VAL A 173 5.36 -17.00 5.96
N ALA A 174 4.88 -18.20 6.32
CA ALA A 174 5.48 -19.01 7.38
C ALA A 174 6.95 -19.34 7.05
N ARG A 175 7.23 -19.74 5.81
CA ARG A 175 8.59 -20.03 5.35
C ARG A 175 9.50 -18.80 5.40
N ALA A 176 9.00 -17.64 4.96
CA ALA A 176 9.80 -16.41 4.95
C ALA A 176 10.14 -15.92 6.36
N LEU A 177 9.20 -16.01 7.31
CA LEU A 177 9.43 -15.68 8.71
C LEU A 177 10.45 -16.63 9.36
N ASP A 178 10.35 -17.93 9.12
CA ASP A 178 11.30 -18.92 9.65
C ASP A 178 12.70 -18.73 9.03
N ALA A 179 12.78 -18.49 7.72
CA ALA A 179 14.05 -18.17 7.05
C ALA A 179 14.66 -16.86 7.57
N ALA A 180 13.85 -15.84 7.85
CA ALA A 180 14.30 -14.60 8.44
C ALA A 180 14.84 -14.80 9.86
N ALA A 181 14.17 -15.60 10.68
CA ALA A 181 14.65 -15.97 12.01
C ALA A 181 16.03 -16.66 11.93
N TYR A 182 16.20 -17.66 11.06
CA TYR A 182 17.45 -18.36 10.85
C TYR A 182 18.60 -17.43 10.43
N ARG A 183 18.33 -16.50 9.50
CA ARG A 183 19.32 -15.53 9.02
C ARG A 183 19.71 -14.54 10.11
N LEU A 184 18.76 -14.03 10.91
CA LEU A 184 19.04 -13.12 12.03
C LEU A 184 19.89 -13.81 13.11
N GLU A 185 19.67 -15.09 13.41
CA GLU A 185 20.55 -15.85 14.33
C GLU A 185 21.98 -15.95 13.78
N THR A 186 22.12 -16.12 12.47
CA THR A 186 23.45 -16.15 11.83
C THR A 186 24.13 -14.78 11.92
N LEU A 187 23.37 -13.68 11.70
CA LEU A 187 23.87 -12.32 11.87
C LEU A 187 24.23 -12.05 13.32
N ALA A 188 23.40 -12.47 14.28
CA ALA A 188 23.70 -12.35 15.71
C ALA A 188 25.04 -13.02 16.10
N ALA A 189 25.31 -14.22 15.56
CA ALA A 189 26.59 -14.90 15.81
C ALA A 189 27.79 -14.13 15.22
N ARG A 190 27.61 -13.44 14.07
CA ARG A 190 28.65 -12.58 13.46
C ARG A 190 28.89 -11.33 14.32
N GLU A 191 27.80 -10.66 14.76
CA GLU A 191 27.90 -9.48 15.62
C GLU A 191 28.53 -9.81 16.97
N GLN A 192 28.22 -10.97 17.55
CA GLN A 192 28.86 -11.46 18.77
C GLN A 192 30.35 -11.68 18.57
N ALA A 193 30.78 -12.21 17.42
CA ALA A 193 32.19 -12.39 17.07
C ALA A 193 32.92 -11.07 16.80
N ALA A 194 32.18 -10.02 16.47
CA ALA A 194 32.66 -8.65 16.25
C ALA A 194 32.61 -7.76 17.51
N ASP A 195 32.34 -8.34 18.68
CA ASP A 195 32.16 -7.64 19.97
C ASP A 195 30.99 -6.62 20.01
N ALA A 196 29.99 -6.77 19.09
CA ALA A 196 28.77 -5.95 19.01
C ALA A 196 27.60 -6.62 19.76
N ALA A 197 27.78 -6.95 21.02
CA ALA A 197 26.83 -7.74 21.82
C ALA A 197 25.41 -7.18 21.85
N ALA A 198 25.23 -5.85 21.93
CA ALA A 198 23.90 -5.22 21.96
C ALA A 198 23.13 -5.40 20.64
N GLU A 199 23.82 -5.43 19.49
CA GLU A 199 23.20 -5.72 18.21
C GLU A 199 22.88 -7.20 18.08
N ALA A 200 23.78 -8.07 18.52
CA ALA A 200 23.57 -9.51 18.57
C ALA A 200 22.31 -9.87 19.40
N GLU A 201 22.14 -9.26 20.57
CA GLU A 201 20.95 -9.46 21.42
C GLU A 201 19.66 -9.01 20.70
N ARG A 202 19.69 -7.89 19.99
CA ARG A 202 18.55 -7.42 19.21
C ARG A 202 18.17 -8.39 18.08
N PHE A 203 19.16 -8.95 17.38
CA PHE A 203 18.92 -9.94 16.34
C PHE A 203 18.36 -11.24 16.92
N VAL A 204 18.87 -11.72 18.05
CA VAL A 204 18.34 -12.91 18.72
C VAL A 204 16.88 -12.71 19.15
N ALA A 205 16.56 -11.56 19.76
CA ALA A 205 15.18 -11.24 20.15
C ALA A 205 14.25 -11.23 18.93
N ARG A 206 14.64 -10.54 17.86
CA ARG A 206 13.85 -10.45 16.64
C ARG A 206 13.68 -11.79 15.93
N ALA A 207 14.72 -12.62 15.92
CA ALA A 207 14.66 -13.99 15.41
C ALA A 207 13.65 -14.83 16.19
N GLY A 208 13.63 -14.70 17.52
CA GLY A 208 12.63 -15.36 18.38
C GLY A 208 11.20 -14.94 18.05
N GLU A 209 10.95 -13.65 17.83
CA GLU A 209 9.64 -13.15 17.43
C GLU A 209 9.19 -13.73 16.08
N PHE A 210 10.04 -13.68 15.05
CA PHE A 210 9.73 -14.25 13.73
C PHE A 210 9.48 -15.76 13.78
N ARG A 211 10.29 -16.49 14.55
CA ARG A 211 10.09 -17.93 14.74
C ARG A 211 8.75 -18.24 15.40
N SER A 212 8.38 -17.49 16.42
CA SER A 212 7.10 -17.66 17.10
C SER A 212 5.91 -17.43 16.15
N LEU A 213 6.00 -16.43 15.28
CA LEU A 213 4.98 -16.20 14.26
C LEU A 213 4.91 -17.36 13.25
N ALA A 214 6.05 -17.82 12.73
CA ALA A 214 6.10 -18.94 11.79
C ALA A 214 5.53 -20.23 12.41
N GLU A 215 5.90 -20.53 13.64
CA GLU A 215 5.38 -21.69 14.40
C GLU A 215 3.86 -21.57 14.62
N GLY A 216 3.37 -20.38 14.96
CA GLY A 216 1.95 -20.10 15.12
C GLY A 216 1.15 -20.37 13.83
N ILE A 217 1.63 -19.88 12.68
CA ILE A 217 1.01 -20.12 11.36
C ILE A 217 0.98 -21.63 11.05
N VAL A 218 2.12 -22.31 11.22
CA VAL A 218 2.23 -23.76 10.96
C VAL A 218 1.28 -24.56 11.84
N ALA A 219 1.15 -24.19 13.12
CA ALA A 219 0.26 -24.86 14.07
C ALA A 219 -1.23 -24.60 13.72
N ALA A 220 -1.60 -23.36 13.41
CA ALA A 220 -2.96 -22.97 13.06
C ALA A 220 -3.47 -23.70 11.81
N ASN A 221 -2.59 -23.92 10.83
CA ASN A 221 -2.92 -24.62 9.59
C ASN A 221 -2.75 -26.15 9.68
N GLY A 222 -2.37 -26.71 10.84
CA GLY A 222 -2.18 -28.14 11.02
C GLY A 222 -1.03 -28.75 10.20
N TRP A 223 -0.06 -27.94 9.80
CA TRP A 223 1.09 -28.40 8.98
C TRP A 223 2.19 -29.05 9.81
N LEU A 224 2.21 -28.84 11.13
CA LEU A 224 3.28 -29.31 12.02
C LEU A 224 3.50 -30.81 11.90
N GLY A 225 4.74 -31.21 11.55
CA GLY A 225 5.13 -32.59 11.41
C GLY A 225 4.55 -33.32 10.18
N THR A 226 3.99 -32.59 9.23
CA THR A 226 3.47 -33.13 7.97
C THR A 226 4.36 -32.72 6.80
N ALA A 227 4.11 -33.30 5.62
CA ALA A 227 4.78 -32.89 4.38
C ALA A 227 4.36 -31.49 3.88
N ALA A 228 3.32 -30.90 4.48
CA ALA A 228 2.83 -29.55 4.17
C ALA A 228 3.54 -28.47 4.99
N ASP A 229 4.38 -28.81 5.98
CA ASP A 229 5.16 -27.84 6.74
C ASP A 229 6.15 -27.12 5.78
N PRO A 230 6.00 -25.82 5.55
CA PRO A 230 6.80 -25.10 4.57
C PRO A 230 8.21 -24.73 5.07
N ARG A 231 8.48 -24.94 6.36
CA ARG A 231 9.77 -24.62 6.97
C ARG A 231 10.81 -25.64 6.54
N GLU A 232 12.04 -25.18 6.43
CA GLU A 232 13.17 -26.00 6.02
C GLU A 232 14.14 -26.22 7.18
N PRO A 233 14.80 -27.38 7.26
CA PRO A 233 15.81 -27.63 8.29
C PRO A 233 17.06 -26.76 8.12
N TYR A 234 17.23 -26.14 6.95
CA TYR A 234 18.37 -25.32 6.60
C TYR A 234 17.96 -24.28 5.54
N TYR A 235 18.40 -23.04 5.73
CA TYR A 235 18.30 -21.97 4.73
C TYR A 235 19.67 -21.54 4.26
N PRO A 236 19.88 -21.28 2.96
CA PRO A 236 21.13 -20.74 2.48
C PRO A 236 21.44 -19.42 3.20
N VAL A 237 22.65 -19.33 3.74
CA VAL A 237 23.14 -18.08 4.30
C VAL A 237 23.65 -17.23 3.15
N THR A 238 22.95 -16.17 2.85
CA THR A 238 23.35 -15.15 1.90
C THR A 238 24.20 -14.08 2.60
N GLU A 239 24.92 -13.28 1.84
CA GLU A 239 25.65 -12.12 2.39
C GLU A 239 24.73 -10.94 2.71
N ASP A 240 23.39 -11.15 2.58
CA ASP A 240 22.41 -10.13 2.88
C ASP A 240 22.55 -9.63 4.31
N ASP A 241 22.42 -8.34 4.47
CA ASP A 241 22.36 -7.69 5.77
C ASP A 241 20.93 -7.69 6.35
N ALA A 242 20.82 -7.34 7.61
CA ALA A 242 19.55 -7.26 8.29
C ALA A 242 18.58 -6.25 7.62
N ALA A 243 19.10 -5.23 6.98
CA ALA A 243 18.30 -4.20 6.29
C ALA A 243 17.57 -4.77 5.08
N THR A 244 18.28 -5.49 4.22
CA THR A 244 17.73 -6.19 3.06
C THR A 244 16.71 -7.25 3.47
N LEU A 245 17.02 -8.02 4.52
CA LEU A 245 16.13 -9.05 5.06
C LEU A 245 14.78 -8.44 5.50
N HIS A 246 14.81 -7.36 6.26
CA HIS A 246 13.58 -6.69 6.72
C HIS A 246 12.81 -6.07 5.57
N ARG A 247 13.50 -5.49 4.56
CA ARG A 247 12.85 -4.95 3.36
C ARG A 247 12.12 -6.05 2.59
N ASP A 248 12.77 -7.16 2.31
CA ASP A 248 12.20 -8.26 1.54
C ASP A 248 11.01 -8.90 2.26
N LEU A 249 11.13 -9.02 3.58
CA LEU A 249 10.02 -9.49 4.40
C LEU A 249 8.85 -8.50 4.42
N ALA A 250 9.10 -7.19 4.54
CA ALA A 250 8.06 -6.17 4.45
C ALA A 250 7.32 -6.22 3.12
N VAL A 251 8.05 -6.34 2.00
CA VAL A 251 7.49 -6.45 0.64
C VAL A 251 6.58 -7.68 0.52
N LEU A 252 7.02 -8.83 1.01
CA LEU A 252 6.25 -10.07 1.00
C LEU A 252 4.98 -9.95 1.86
N LEU A 253 5.10 -9.41 3.08
CA LEU A 253 3.97 -9.26 4.00
C LEU A 253 2.93 -8.28 3.45
N VAL A 254 3.33 -7.16 2.85
CA VAL A 254 2.40 -6.23 2.19
C VAL A 254 1.65 -6.93 1.06
N ALA A 255 2.36 -7.70 0.22
CA ALA A 255 1.74 -8.43 -0.88
C ALA A 255 0.70 -9.44 -0.40
N ALA A 256 0.87 -9.99 0.80
CA ALA A 256 -0.03 -10.99 1.38
C ALA A 256 -1.23 -10.38 2.13
N VAL A 257 -1.28 -9.05 2.36
CA VAL A 257 -2.38 -8.42 3.14
C VAL A 257 -3.74 -8.70 2.52
N GLY A 258 -3.88 -8.57 1.20
CA GLY A 258 -5.17 -8.72 0.52
C GLY A 258 -5.80 -10.08 0.69
N ASP A 259 -5.01 -11.13 0.66
CA ASP A 259 -5.43 -12.53 0.75
C ASP A 259 -5.46 -13.07 2.19
N SER A 260 -5.03 -12.27 3.18
CA SER A 260 -5.01 -12.68 4.58
C SER A 260 -6.37 -12.53 5.24
N ASP A 261 -6.75 -13.52 6.06
CA ASP A 261 -7.88 -13.42 6.97
C ASP A 261 -7.59 -12.47 8.15
N ASP A 262 -6.31 -12.34 8.53
CA ASP A 262 -5.80 -11.38 9.52
C ASP A 262 -5.02 -10.25 8.83
N ARG A 263 -5.73 -9.41 8.07
CA ARG A 263 -5.13 -8.25 7.39
C ARG A 263 -4.46 -7.28 8.35
N ALA A 264 -5.02 -7.13 9.56
CA ALA A 264 -4.47 -6.21 10.55
C ALA A 264 -3.10 -6.68 11.06
N GLY A 265 -3.00 -7.92 11.52
CA GLY A 265 -1.72 -8.50 11.95
C GLY A 265 -0.71 -8.53 10.82
N MET A 266 -1.15 -8.84 9.58
CA MET A 266 -0.26 -8.84 8.41
C MET A 266 0.29 -7.45 8.12
N LEU A 267 -0.56 -6.40 8.15
CA LEU A 267 -0.13 -5.02 7.95
C LEU A 267 0.81 -4.54 9.08
N ASP A 268 0.51 -4.87 10.35
CA ASP A 268 1.38 -4.52 11.47
C ASP A 268 2.76 -5.19 11.34
N ALA A 269 2.81 -6.45 10.95
CA ALA A 269 4.06 -7.16 10.69
C ALA A 269 4.85 -6.50 9.55
N ALA A 270 4.16 -6.14 8.45
CA ALA A 270 4.75 -5.45 7.31
C ALA A 270 5.33 -4.08 7.72
N LEU A 271 4.57 -3.27 8.47
CA LEU A 271 4.98 -1.96 8.97
C LEU A 271 6.20 -2.08 9.91
N SER A 272 6.20 -3.07 10.82
CA SER A 272 7.32 -3.32 11.72
C SER A 272 8.60 -3.62 10.95
N CYS A 273 8.52 -4.46 9.91
CA CYS A 273 9.67 -4.77 9.05
C CYS A 273 10.09 -3.58 8.18
N ALA A 274 9.14 -2.85 7.61
CA ALA A 274 9.39 -1.69 6.77
C ALA A 274 10.12 -0.56 7.52
N LEU A 275 9.69 -0.26 8.74
CA LEU A 275 10.35 0.73 9.60
C LEU A 275 11.77 0.31 9.96
N GLU A 276 11.98 -0.96 10.30
CA GLU A 276 13.33 -1.47 10.62
C GLU A 276 14.25 -1.42 9.40
N ALA A 277 13.77 -1.80 8.21
CA ALA A 277 14.51 -1.69 6.95
C ALA A 277 14.90 -0.23 6.65
N SER A 278 13.94 0.69 6.76
CA SER A 278 14.16 2.12 6.52
C SER A 278 15.20 2.73 7.47
N ARG A 279 15.13 2.42 8.77
CA ARG A 279 16.11 2.88 9.78
C ARG A 279 17.50 2.34 9.56
N ARG A 280 17.62 1.22 8.85
CA ARG A 280 18.90 0.63 8.41
C ARG A 280 19.30 1.12 7.01
N GLY A 281 18.63 2.12 6.46
CA GLY A 281 19.00 2.78 5.21
C GLY A 281 18.45 2.13 3.94
N GLN A 282 17.52 1.16 4.04
CA GLN A 282 16.87 0.60 2.86
C GLN A 282 15.69 1.46 2.39
N GLU A 283 15.52 1.54 1.09
CA GLU A 283 14.36 2.16 0.47
C GLU A 283 13.33 1.08 0.09
N LEU A 284 12.06 1.36 0.43
CA LEU A 284 10.96 0.46 0.10
C LEU A 284 10.21 0.88 -1.18
N GLY A 285 10.42 2.12 -1.63
CA GLY A 285 9.71 2.70 -2.77
C GLY A 285 8.27 3.11 -2.46
N ALA A 286 7.57 3.55 -3.49
CA ALA A 286 6.22 4.14 -3.40
C ALA A 286 5.12 3.13 -3.08
N LEU A 287 5.30 1.88 -3.50
CA LEU A 287 4.29 0.82 -3.49
C LEU A 287 4.94 -0.54 -3.17
N PRO A 288 5.47 -0.72 -1.94
CA PRO A 288 6.09 -1.98 -1.56
C PRO A 288 5.10 -3.14 -1.69
N GLY A 289 5.57 -4.28 -2.20
CA GLY A 289 4.74 -5.48 -2.38
C GLY A 289 3.91 -5.53 -3.65
N LEU A 290 3.85 -4.45 -4.43
CA LEU A 290 3.23 -4.46 -5.76
C LEU A 290 4.30 -4.63 -6.84
N ALA A 291 3.99 -5.43 -7.86
CA ALA A 291 4.85 -5.56 -9.04
C ALA A 291 4.92 -4.22 -9.77
N SER A 292 6.15 -3.74 -10.02
CA SER A 292 6.44 -2.52 -10.78
C SER A 292 6.37 -2.79 -12.29
#